data_1695054f43b15210ba77fb2c3380e910
#
_entry.id   1695054f43b15210ba77fb2c3380e910
#
_cell.length_a   1.000
_cell.length_b   1.000
_cell.length_c   1.000
_cell.angle_alpha   90.00
_cell.angle_beta   90.00
_cell.angle_gamma   90.00
#
_symmetry.space_group_name_H-M   'P 1'
#
loop_
_entity.id
_entity.type
_entity.pdbx_description
1 polymer ?
#
loop_
_entity_poly.entity_id
_entity_poly.type
_entity_poly.pdbx_seq_one_letter_code
_entity_poly.pdbx_strand_id
1 'polypeptide(L)'
;MREFIIEADGGSRGNPGPAGYGAVVSDAATGETLAEAAEYLGATTNNVAEYSGLLAGLRAARELDPEATVHVRMDSKLVVEQMSGRWKIRHPAMKPLAAEAARVFPPGRVTYEWIPRERNKHADRLANEAMDAGARGEPWHASASRAALDTPAARPATPDSSEPSGPLGGAGARGADAAGGDERGAPAGKAAADVRAASNAQGGQPAAAGRSGPRGGAGR
;
A
#
# COMPACT_ATOMS: atom_id res chain seq x y z
N MET A 1 22.80 -6.45 5.83
CA MET A 1 21.51 -6.57 5.13
C MET A 1 20.64 -5.47 5.66
N ARG A 2 20.08 -4.63 4.80
CA ARG A 2 19.22 -3.54 5.24
C ARG A 2 17.84 -4.09 5.61
N GLU A 3 17.21 -3.44 6.55
CA GLU A 3 15.84 -3.73 6.95
C GLU A 3 14.99 -2.47 6.80
N PHE A 4 13.87 -2.60 6.11
CA PHE A 4 12.95 -1.49 5.87
C PHE A 4 11.62 -1.72 6.56
N ILE A 5 11.02 -0.65 7.04
CA ILE A 5 9.63 -0.60 7.44
C ILE A 5 8.85 0.08 6.33
N ILE A 6 7.76 -0.54 5.89
CA ILE A 6 6.79 0.08 4.98
C ILE A 6 5.52 0.34 5.76
N GLU A 7 5.04 1.57 5.75
CA GLU A 7 3.69 1.94 6.15
C GLU A 7 2.92 2.28 4.88
N ALA A 8 1.76 1.67 4.67
CA ALA A 8 0.92 1.90 3.50
C ALA A 8 -0.54 2.03 3.88
N ASP A 9 -1.25 2.87 3.16
CA ASP A 9 -2.68 3.11 3.29
C ASP A 9 -3.31 3.34 1.93
N GLY A 10 -4.59 3.05 1.81
CA GLY A 10 -5.40 3.32 0.65
C GLY A 10 -6.80 3.73 1.05
N GLY A 11 -7.33 4.70 0.37
CA GLY A 11 -8.67 5.22 0.67
C GLY A 11 -9.50 5.50 -0.58
N SER A 12 -10.81 5.51 -0.41
CA SER A 12 -11.75 5.97 -1.42
C SER A 12 -12.83 6.85 -0.80
N ARG A 13 -13.18 7.94 -1.48
CA ARG A 13 -14.29 8.83 -1.11
C ARG A 13 -15.57 8.31 -1.74
N GLY A 14 -16.18 7.33 -1.09
CA GLY A 14 -17.19 6.42 -1.62
C GLY A 14 -16.58 5.05 -1.94
N ASN A 15 -17.42 4.01 -2.10
CA ASN A 15 -16.91 2.66 -2.34
C ASN A 15 -17.79 1.90 -3.36
N PRO A 16 -17.48 1.94 -4.67
CA PRO A 16 -16.34 2.64 -5.28
C PRO A 16 -16.49 4.17 -5.32
N GLY A 17 -15.36 4.87 -5.45
CA GLY A 17 -15.29 6.32 -5.54
C GLY A 17 -13.88 6.82 -5.85
N PRO A 18 -13.67 8.16 -5.90
CA PRO A 18 -12.34 8.74 -6.03
C PRO A 18 -11.41 8.17 -4.98
N ALA A 19 -10.35 7.52 -5.42
CA ALA A 19 -9.45 6.74 -4.57
C ALA A 19 -7.99 7.12 -4.78
N GLY A 20 -7.19 6.92 -3.75
CA GLY A 20 -5.76 7.13 -3.80
C GLY A 20 -5.05 6.30 -2.73
N TYR A 21 -3.75 6.21 -2.84
CA TYR A 21 -2.92 5.55 -1.86
C TYR A 21 -1.74 6.41 -1.41
N GLY A 22 -1.19 6.06 -0.26
CA GLY A 22 0.08 6.54 0.25
C GLY A 22 0.92 5.39 0.77
N ALA A 23 2.23 5.48 0.60
CA ALA A 23 3.19 4.54 1.14
C ALA A 23 4.47 5.27 1.57
N VAL A 24 5.04 4.85 2.67
CA VAL A 24 6.27 5.37 3.26
C VAL A 24 7.24 4.22 3.46
N VAL A 25 8.47 4.39 3.03
CA VAL A 25 9.56 3.44 3.29
C VAL A 25 10.55 4.10 4.24
N SER A 26 10.79 3.49 5.37
CA SER A 26 11.72 3.96 6.40
C SER A 26 12.81 2.94 6.68
N ASP A 27 13.98 3.40 7.07
CA ASP A 27 15.04 2.55 7.61
C ASP A 27 14.63 2.03 9.00
N ALA A 28 14.66 0.72 9.20
CA ALA A 28 14.21 0.11 10.45
C ALA A 28 15.09 0.45 11.65
N ALA A 29 16.38 0.72 11.43
CA ALA A 29 17.34 1.01 12.48
C ALA A 29 17.27 2.48 12.94
N THR A 30 17.04 3.42 12.01
CA THR A 30 17.08 4.85 12.29
C THR A 30 15.69 5.48 12.37
N GLY A 31 14.69 4.86 11.75
CA GLY A 31 13.36 5.45 11.58
C GLY A 31 13.31 6.56 10.53
N GLU A 32 14.41 6.80 9.81
CA GLU A 32 14.48 7.81 8.76
C GLU A 32 13.59 7.42 7.58
N THR A 33 12.77 8.36 7.09
CA THR A 33 11.99 8.18 5.86
C THR A 33 12.94 8.24 4.66
N LEU A 34 12.98 7.16 3.88
CA LEU A 34 13.84 7.00 2.72
C LEU A 34 13.10 7.25 1.39
N ALA A 35 11.82 6.91 1.34
CA ALA A 35 10.98 7.13 0.17
C ALA A 35 9.53 7.29 0.55
N GLU A 36 8.82 8.07 -0.24
CA GLU A 36 7.36 8.25 -0.18
C GLU A 36 6.79 8.01 -1.58
N ALA A 37 5.63 7.37 -1.64
CA ALA A 37 4.89 7.18 -2.87
C ALA A 37 3.41 7.45 -2.61
N ALA A 38 2.77 8.20 -3.50
CA ALA A 38 1.34 8.44 -3.43
C ALA A 38 0.79 8.69 -4.83
N GLU A 39 -0.44 8.24 -5.10
CA GLU A 39 -1.06 8.38 -6.39
C GLU A 39 -2.59 8.39 -6.29
N TYR A 40 -3.21 9.19 -7.14
CA TYR A 40 -4.64 9.17 -7.37
C TYR A 40 -5.00 8.10 -8.39
N LEU A 41 -5.90 7.19 -8.03
CA LEU A 41 -6.26 6.01 -8.84
C LEU A 41 -7.52 6.22 -9.70
N GLY A 42 -8.14 7.40 -9.66
CA GLY A 42 -9.48 7.56 -10.21
C GLY A 42 -10.54 6.87 -9.35
N ALA A 43 -11.64 6.45 -9.96
CA ALA A 43 -12.73 5.79 -9.22
C ALA A 43 -12.43 4.29 -9.06
N THR A 44 -12.23 3.85 -7.82
CA THR A 44 -12.06 2.43 -7.49
C THR A 44 -12.51 2.15 -6.05
N THR A 45 -12.34 0.90 -5.59
CA THR A 45 -12.71 0.50 -4.23
C THR A 45 -11.58 0.76 -3.24
N ASN A 46 -11.93 0.90 -1.97
CA ASN A 46 -10.97 1.03 -0.86
C ASN A 46 -9.93 -0.10 -0.87
N ASN A 47 -10.37 -1.35 -1.02
CA ASN A 47 -9.47 -2.49 -0.99
C ASN A 47 -8.45 -2.48 -2.16
N VAL A 48 -8.83 -2.00 -3.33
CA VAL A 48 -7.91 -1.84 -4.47
C VAL A 48 -6.86 -0.77 -4.14
N ALA A 49 -7.28 0.35 -3.55
CA ALA A 49 -6.36 1.41 -3.13
C ALA A 49 -5.36 0.92 -2.07
N GLU A 50 -5.80 0.16 -1.08
CA GLU A 50 -4.97 -0.48 -0.06
C GLU A 50 -3.87 -1.39 -0.67
N TYR A 51 -4.26 -2.28 -1.59
CA TYR A 51 -3.31 -3.13 -2.29
C TYR A 51 -2.35 -2.33 -3.19
N SER A 52 -2.82 -1.24 -3.79
CA SER A 52 -1.99 -0.37 -4.62
C SER A 52 -0.92 0.33 -3.78
N GLY A 53 -1.28 0.80 -2.59
CA GLY A 53 -0.33 1.38 -1.62
C GLY A 53 0.72 0.38 -1.17
N LEU A 54 0.32 -0.84 -0.81
CA LEU A 54 1.24 -1.93 -0.49
C LEU A 54 2.24 -2.17 -1.63
N LEU A 55 1.74 -2.32 -2.85
CA LEU A 55 2.56 -2.60 -4.02
C LEU A 55 3.55 -1.47 -4.32
N ALA A 56 3.11 -0.22 -4.21
CA ALA A 56 3.96 0.96 -4.40
C ALA A 56 5.08 1.01 -3.35
N GLY A 57 4.77 0.78 -2.08
CA GLY A 57 5.77 0.72 -1.00
C GLY A 57 6.80 -0.38 -1.20
N LEU A 58 6.35 -1.59 -1.58
CA LEU A 58 7.27 -2.70 -1.86
C LEU A 58 8.18 -2.40 -3.06
N ARG A 59 7.68 -1.79 -4.13
CA ARG A 59 8.49 -1.38 -5.28
C ARG A 59 9.53 -0.34 -4.90
N ALA A 60 9.13 0.70 -4.14
CA ALA A 60 10.05 1.72 -3.66
C ALA A 60 11.15 1.13 -2.76
N ALA A 61 10.80 0.21 -1.86
CA ALA A 61 11.80 -0.48 -1.04
C ALA A 61 12.79 -1.31 -1.88
N ARG A 62 12.30 -2.00 -2.92
CA ARG A 62 13.15 -2.77 -3.83
C ARG A 62 14.10 -1.90 -4.65
N GLU A 63 13.67 -0.71 -5.06
CA GLU A 63 14.52 0.27 -5.75
C GLU A 63 15.67 0.75 -4.86
N LEU A 64 15.42 0.88 -3.54
CA LEU A 64 16.43 1.26 -2.57
C LEU A 64 17.43 0.13 -2.29
N ASP A 65 16.97 -1.10 -2.11
CA ASP A 65 17.80 -2.28 -1.88
C ASP A 65 17.01 -3.56 -2.20
N PRO A 66 17.30 -4.26 -3.32
CA PRO A 66 16.60 -5.49 -3.69
C PRO A 66 16.86 -6.68 -2.77
N GLU A 67 17.91 -6.62 -1.94
CA GLU A 67 18.29 -7.67 -1.00
C GLU A 67 17.81 -7.42 0.44
N ALA A 68 17.12 -6.30 0.68
CA ALA A 68 16.63 -5.96 1.99
C ALA A 68 15.59 -6.96 2.51
N THR A 69 15.41 -6.98 3.82
CA THR A 69 14.22 -7.51 4.47
C THR A 69 13.22 -6.38 4.70
N VAL A 70 11.94 -6.69 4.63
CA VAL A 70 10.89 -5.68 4.66
C VAL A 70 9.82 -6.05 5.68
N HIS A 71 9.50 -5.14 6.57
CA HIS A 71 8.40 -5.26 7.50
C HIS A 71 7.28 -4.29 7.11
N VAL A 72 6.18 -4.83 6.60
CA VAL A 72 5.01 -4.05 6.16
C VAL A 72 4.05 -3.87 7.33
N ARG A 73 3.65 -2.64 7.60
CA ARG A 73 2.66 -2.23 8.59
C ARG A 73 1.48 -1.55 7.92
N MET A 74 0.28 -2.06 8.15
CA MET A 74 -0.95 -1.51 7.59
C MET A 74 -2.10 -1.59 8.60
N ASP A 75 -3.02 -0.65 8.54
CA ASP A 75 -4.27 -0.69 9.29
C ASP A 75 -5.39 -1.45 8.57
N SER A 76 -5.14 -1.91 7.33
CA SER A 76 -5.98 -2.83 6.59
C SER A 76 -5.79 -4.26 7.06
N LYS A 77 -6.62 -4.72 7.99
CA LYS A 77 -6.60 -6.12 8.45
C LYS A 77 -6.78 -7.11 7.31
N LEU A 78 -7.64 -6.77 6.34
CA LEU A 78 -7.89 -7.62 5.17
C LEU A 78 -6.60 -7.87 4.38
N VAL A 79 -5.87 -6.82 4.03
CA VAL A 79 -4.63 -6.93 3.25
C VAL A 79 -3.58 -7.71 4.04
N VAL A 80 -3.36 -7.37 5.31
CA VAL A 80 -2.39 -8.05 6.19
C VAL A 80 -2.69 -9.55 6.31
N GLU A 81 -3.94 -9.94 6.57
CA GLU A 81 -4.34 -11.34 6.70
C GLU A 81 -4.23 -12.11 5.39
N GLN A 82 -4.56 -11.47 4.27
CA GLN A 82 -4.46 -12.08 2.95
C GLN A 82 -3.01 -12.25 2.51
N MET A 83 -2.17 -11.25 2.67
CA MET A 83 -0.76 -11.31 2.28
C MET A 83 0.07 -12.22 3.20
N SER A 84 -0.34 -12.38 4.46
CA SER A 84 0.22 -13.39 5.38
C SER A 84 -0.25 -14.82 5.09
N GLY A 85 -1.14 -15.02 4.11
CA GLY A 85 -1.67 -16.34 3.75
C GLY A 85 -2.73 -16.91 4.71
N ARG A 86 -3.15 -16.14 5.73
CA ARG A 86 -4.17 -16.57 6.70
C ARG A 86 -5.58 -16.49 6.11
N TRP A 87 -5.84 -15.53 5.21
CA TRP A 87 -7.12 -15.39 4.52
C TRP A 87 -6.98 -15.56 3.02
N LYS A 88 -8.01 -16.18 2.39
CA LYS A 88 -8.05 -16.36 0.94
C LYS A 88 -8.47 -15.07 0.24
N ILE A 89 -7.77 -14.75 -0.85
CA ILE A 89 -8.12 -13.64 -1.73
C ILE A 89 -9.20 -14.13 -2.71
N ARG A 90 -10.43 -13.68 -2.54
CA ARG A 90 -11.57 -14.10 -3.36
C ARG A 90 -11.88 -13.11 -4.47
N HIS A 91 -11.72 -11.82 -4.22
CA HIS A 91 -12.12 -10.76 -5.13
C HIS A 91 -11.19 -10.69 -6.36
N PRO A 92 -11.74 -10.70 -7.61
CA PRO A 92 -10.92 -10.75 -8.83
C PRO A 92 -9.97 -9.56 -8.98
N ALA A 93 -10.38 -8.35 -8.60
CA ALA A 93 -9.54 -7.15 -8.74
C ALA A 93 -8.34 -7.13 -7.79
N MET A 94 -8.40 -7.81 -6.65
CA MET A 94 -7.29 -7.86 -5.68
C MET A 94 -6.26 -8.95 -6.00
N LYS A 95 -6.67 -10.03 -6.68
CA LYS A 95 -5.78 -11.16 -7.01
C LYS A 95 -4.52 -10.74 -7.79
N PRO A 96 -4.62 -9.97 -8.87
CA PRO A 96 -3.43 -9.55 -9.62
C PRO A 96 -2.51 -8.66 -8.79
N LEU A 97 -3.05 -7.72 -8.01
CA LEU A 97 -2.27 -6.84 -7.15
C LEU A 97 -1.52 -7.61 -6.06
N ALA A 98 -2.20 -8.55 -5.42
CA ALA A 98 -1.59 -9.41 -4.41
C ALA A 98 -0.51 -10.33 -5.00
N ALA A 99 -0.77 -10.91 -6.19
CA ALA A 99 0.21 -11.74 -6.88
C ALA A 99 1.45 -10.95 -7.31
N GLU A 100 1.28 -9.70 -7.69
CA GLU A 100 2.37 -8.80 -8.04
C GLU A 100 3.16 -8.39 -6.79
N ALA A 101 2.48 -7.99 -5.71
CA ALA A 101 3.12 -7.67 -4.44
C ALA A 101 3.97 -8.84 -3.90
N ALA A 102 3.46 -10.07 -4.00
CA ALA A 102 4.18 -11.27 -3.57
C ALA A 102 5.45 -11.60 -4.40
N ARG A 103 5.59 -11.00 -5.59
CA ARG A 103 6.75 -11.20 -6.46
C ARG A 103 7.81 -10.10 -6.36
N VAL A 104 7.51 -9.00 -5.67
CA VAL A 104 8.45 -7.87 -5.57
C VAL A 104 9.73 -8.30 -4.86
N PHE A 105 9.61 -9.08 -3.78
CA PHE A 105 10.75 -9.66 -3.06
C PHE A 105 10.71 -11.19 -3.08
N PRO A 106 11.85 -11.84 -2.89
CA PRO A 106 11.89 -13.29 -2.71
C PRO A 106 11.06 -13.76 -1.51
N PRO A 107 10.54 -15.00 -1.52
CA PRO A 107 9.80 -15.56 -0.40
C PRO A 107 10.59 -15.47 0.91
N GLY A 108 9.91 -15.11 2.00
CA GLY A 108 10.51 -14.98 3.33
C GLY A 108 11.21 -13.64 3.62
N ARG A 109 11.29 -12.74 2.64
CA ARG A 109 11.88 -11.41 2.84
C ARG A 109 10.88 -10.36 3.32
N VAL A 110 9.58 -10.61 3.20
CA VAL A 110 8.52 -9.68 3.57
C VAL A 110 7.68 -10.26 4.69
N THR A 111 7.48 -9.47 5.74
CA THR A 111 6.57 -9.77 6.84
C THR A 111 5.47 -8.72 6.92
N TYR A 112 4.31 -9.09 7.49
CA TYR A 112 3.13 -8.22 7.53
C TYR A 112 2.61 -8.10 8.95
N GLU A 113 2.38 -6.87 9.41
CA GLU A 113 1.82 -6.53 10.71
C GLU A 113 0.60 -5.63 10.55
N TRP A 114 -0.49 -5.96 11.27
CA TRP A 114 -1.59 -5.04 11.40
C TRP A 114 -1.31 -4.02 12.51
N ILE A 115 -1.50 -2.75 12.21
CA ILE A 115 -1.38 -1.65 13.17
C ILE A 115 -2.70 -0.88 13.25
N PRO A 116 -3.03 -0.25 14.38
CA PRO A 116 -4.18 0.63 14.46
C PRO A 116 -3.95 1.89 13.62
N ARG A 117 -5.05 2.46 13.08
CA ARG A 117 -5.02 3.63 12.17
C ARG A 117 -4.26 4.82 12.73
N GLU A 118 -4.32 5.01 14.04
CA GLU A 118 -3.60 6.09 14.73
C GLU A 118 -2.08 6.00 14.58
N ARG A 119 -1.57 4.82 14.24
CA ARG A 119 -0.15 4.57 13.98
C ARG A 119 0.23 4.58 12.50
N ASN A 120 -0.77 4.70 11.58
CA ASN A 120 -0.56 4.73 10.12
C ASN A 120 -0.80 6.13 9.53
N LYS A 121 -0.66 7.19 10.33
CA LYS A 121 -1.04 8.56 9.95
C LYS A 121 -0.24 9.12 8.77
N HIS A 122 1.02 8.77 8.63
CA HIS A 122 1.85 9.27 7.55
C HIS A 122 1.34 8.78 6.19
N ALA A 123 1.12 7.48 6.06
CA ALA A 123 0.55 6.89 4.84
C ALA A 123 -0.89 7.38 4.58
N ASP A 124 -1.74 7.52 5.61
CA ASP A 124 -3.10 8.08 5.50
C ASP A 124 -3.08 9.50 4.92
N ARG A 125 -2.16 10.36 5.40
CA ARG A 125 -2.04 11.73 4.87
C ARG A 125 -1.60 11.74 3.41
N LEU A 126 -0.63 10.91 3.03
CA LEU A 126 -0.19 10.78 1.64
C LEU A 126 -1.34 10.35 0.73
N ALA A 127 -2.15 9.37 1.15
CA ALA A 127 -3.33 8.93 0.41
C ALA A 127 -4.35 10.07 0.23
N ASN A 128 -4.57 10.87 1.28
CA ASN A 128 -5.45 12.02 1.22
C ASN A 128 -4.91 13.12 0.31
N GLU A 129 -3.61 13.44 0.38
CA GLU A 129 -2.96 14.40 -0.52
C GLU A 129 -3.09 13.97 -1.99
N ALA A 130 -2.90 12.66 -2.28
CA ALA A 130 -3.07 12.13 -3.62
C ALA A 130 -4.51 12.28 -4.14
N MET A 131 -5.50 11.99 -3.31
CA MET A 131 -6.91 12.19 -3.68
C MET A 131 -7.26 13.67 -3.88
N ASP A 132 -6.69 14.58 -3.08
CA ASP A 132 -6.89 16.02 -3.22
C ASP A 132 -6.25 16.57 -4.50
N ALA A 133 -5.03 16.13 -4.82
CA ALA A 133 -4.36 16.46 -6.08
C ALA A 133 -5.17 15.97 -7.29
N GLY A 134 -5.60 14.70 -7.25
CA GLY A 134 -6.43 14.11 -8.30
C GLY A 134 -7.77 14.83 -8.51
N ALA A 135 -8.40 15.32 -7.43
CA ALA A 135 -9.61 16.12 -7.51
C ALA A 135 -9.39 17.47 -8.23
N ARG A 136 -8.17 18.00 -8.21
CA ARG A 136 -7.77 19.21 -8.97
C ARG A 136 -7.25 18.88 -10.37
N GLY A 137 -7.18 17.60 -10.75
CA GLY A 137 -6.59 17.17 -12.02
C GLY A 137 -5.06 17.27 -12.06
N GLU A 138 -4.42 17.28 -10.90
CA GLU A 138 -2.95 17.40 -10.73
C GLU A 138 -2.36 16.06 -10.28
N PRO A 139 -1.12 15.72 -10.70
CA PRO A 139 -0.38 14.61 -10.10
C PRO A 139 0.09 15.00 -8.69
N TRP A 140 0.20 14.01 -7.82
CA TRP A 140 0.86 14.21 -6.53
C TRP A 140 2.38 14.35 -6.72
N HIS A 141 3.00 15.23 -5.94
CA HIS A 141 4.45 15.45 -5.97
C HIS A 141 5.03 15.40 -4.56
N ALA A 142 6.06 14.59 -4.34
CA ALA A 142 6.73 14.45 -3.04
C ALA A 142 7.27 15.79 -2.51
N SER A 143 7.78 16.67 -3.39
CA SER A 143 8.31 17.98 -3.01
C SER A 143 7.25 18.95 -2.47
N ALA A 144 5.98 18.68 -2.73
CA ALA A 144 4.84 19.49 -2.23
C ALA A 144 4.13 18.83 -1.04
N SER A 145 4.54 17.61 -0.65
CA SER A 145 3.94 16.87 0.46
C SER A 145 4.19 17.55 1.81
N ARG A 146 3.18 17.49 2.65
CA ARG A 146 3.23 17.91 4.07
C ARG A 146 2.88 16.75 5.00
N ALA A 147 2.79 15.54 4.48
CA ALA A 147 2.35 14.38 5.24
C ALA A 147 3.25 14.06 6.44
N ALA A 148 4.55 14.30 6.31
CA ALA A 148 5.54 14.03 7.36
C ALA A 148 5.64 15.12 8.44
N LEU A 149 5.13 16.34 8.20
CA LEU A 149 5.39 17.52 9.07
C LEU A 149 4.87 17.41 10.50
N ASP A 150 3.94 16.47 10.75
CA ASP A 150 3.34 16.27 12.06
C ASP A 150 3.58 14.84 12.62
N THR A 151 4.47 14.07 12.01
CA THR A 151 4.80 12.74 12.52
C THR A 151 5.84 12.91 13.64
N PRO A 152 5.52 12.61 14.91
CA PRO A 152 6.53 12.58 15.97
C PRO A 152 7.60 11.55 15.57
N ALA A 153 8.87 11.96 15.60
CA ALA A 153 9.97 11.04 15.37
C ALA A 153 9.75 9.78 16.22
N ALA A 154 9.79 8.61 15.60
CA ALA A 154 9.68 7.36 16.31
C ALA A 154 10.75 7.31 17.38
N ARG A 155 10.34 7.37 18.65
CA ARG A 155 11.26 7.16 19.78
C ARG A 155 11.88 5.78 19.60
N PRO A 156 13.22 5.66 19.68
CA PRO A 156 13.83 4.35 19.72
C PRO A 156 13.23 3.59 20.89
N ALA A 157 12.83 2.34 20.66
CA ALA A 157 12.34 1.46 21.69
C ALA A 157 13.43 1.30 22.75
N THR A 158 13.24 1.89 23.92
CA THR A 158 14.07 1.59 25.08
C THR A 158 13.79 0.13 25.45
N PRO A 159 14.82 -0.70 25.65
CA PRO A 159 14.60 -2.04 26.17
C PRO A 159 13.99 -1.93 27.57
N ASP A 160 12.82 -2.55 27.72
CA ASP A 160 12.10 -2.66 28.98
C ASP A 160 12.94 -3.47 29.97
N SER A 161 13.54 -2.76 30.91
CA SER A 161 14.19 -3.35 32.08
C SER A 161 13.15 -3.42 33.20
N SER A 162 12.25 -4.37 33.14
CA SER A 162 11.42 -4.75 34.28
C SER A 162 11.75 -6.15 34.73
N GLU A 163 12.56 -6.20 35.78
CA GLU A 163 12.76 -7.39 36.62
C GLU A 163 11.46 -7.79 37.30
N PRO A 164 11.27 -9.09 37.58
CA PRO A 164 10.05 -9.59 38.20
C PRO A 164 10.17 -9.56 39.73
N SER A 165 9.29 -8.83 40.36
CA SER A 165 9.01 -9.03 41.79
C SER A 165 7.67 -9.75 41.91
N GLY A 166 7.73 -11.02 42.30
CA GLY A 166 6.55 -11.82 42.68
C GLY A 166 6.14 -11.55 44.14
N PRO A 167 5.37 -12.51 44.78
CA PRO A 167 3.92 -12.58 44.65
C PRO A 167 3.21 -12.26 45.97
N LEU A 168 1.91 -12.13 46.00
CA LEU A 168 1.01 -12.64 47.04
C LEU A 168 -0.45 -12.14 46.89
N GLY A 169 -1.34 -13.09 46.69
CA GLY A 169 -2.50 -13.31 47.55
C GLY A 169 -3.79 -12.57 47.23
N GLY A 170 -4.85 -13.37 46.97
CA GLY A 170 -6.18 -12.93 47.35
C GLY A 170 -7.31 -13.21 46.36
N ALA A 171 -7.95 -14.27 46.61
CA ALA A 171 -9.22 -14.82 46.11
C ALA A 171 -10.42 -13.87 45.97
N GLY A 172 -11.37 -14.25 45.10
CA GLY A 172 -12.76 -13.76 45.06
C GLY A 172 -13.36 -13.72 43.69
N ALA A 173 -13.88 -14.69 43.16
CA ALA A 173 -15.18 -15.33 42.94
C ALA A 173 -16.26 -14.47 42.27
N ARG A 174 -16.84 -15.11 41.20
CA ARG A 174 -18.23 -15.04 40.65
C ARG A 174 -18.56 -13.80 39.80
N GLY A 175 -19.17 -14.00 38.67
CA GLY A 175 -20.26 -14.65 38.01
C GLY A 175 -20.38 -14.07 36.64
N ALA A 176 -20.54 -14.84 35.66
CA ALA A 176 -21.73 -15.34 35.01
C ALA A 176 -22.48 -14.34 34.13
N ASP A 177 -22.70 -14.83 32.92
CA ASP A 177 -23.83 -14.70 31.98
C ASP A 177 -23.66 -13.60 30.90
N ALA A 178 -23.65 -14.02 29.69
CA ALA A 178 -24.57 -14.69 28.78
C ALA A 178 -24.93 -13.78 27.58
N ALA A 179 -24.66 -14.30 26.41
CA ALA A 179 -25.59 -14.50 25.29
C ALA A 179 -26.01 -13.32 24.38
N GLY A 180 -25.97 -13.65 23.11
CA GLY A 180 -26.87 -13.18 22.05
C GLY A 180 -26.16 -12.36 21.00
N GLY A 181 -25.77 -12.79 19.79
CA GLY A 181 -26.58 -13.44 18.80
C GLY A 181 -27.41 -12.43 18.04
N ASP A 182 -26.95 -12.01 16.85
CA ASP A 182 -27.82 -11.94 15.68
C ASP A 182 -27.03 -11.77 14.39
N GLU A 183 -27.00 -12.83 13.60
CA GLU A 183 -26.70 -12.79 12.18
C GLU A 183 -27.97 -12.42 11.43
N ARG A 184 -27.95 -11.37 10.61
CA ARG A 184 -28.87 -11.22 9.46
C ARG A 184 -28.15 -10.43 8.37
N GLY A 185 -27.62 -11.04 7.34
CA GLY A 185 -28.20 -11.31 6.08
C GLY A 185 -28.48 -10.03 5.30
N ALA A 186 -27.52 -9.58 4.44
CA ALA A 186 -27.80 -8.58 3.41
C ALA A 186 -27.60 -9.20 2.02
N PRO A 187 -28.49 -8.87 1.05
CA PRO A 187 -28.58 -9.56 -0.23
C PRO A 187 -27.53 -9.09 -1.23
N ALA A 188 -27.14 -10.04 -2.08
CA ALA A 188 -26.28 -9.86 -3.22
C ALA A 188 -26.88 -8.87 -4.23
N GLY A 189 -26.24 -7.74 -4.43
CA GLY A 189 -26.43 -6.85 -5.58
C GLY A 189 -25.39 -7.16 -6.67
N LYS A 190 -25.83 -7.73 -7.77
CA LYS A 190 -25.03 -7.87 -8.99
C LYS A 190 -24.81 -6.50 -9.61
N ALA A 191 -23.54 -6.07 -9.72
CA ALA A 191 -23.14 -5.08 -10.70
C ALA A 191 -21.78 -5.50 -11.25
N ALA A 192 -21.78 -5.98 -12.49
CA ALA A 192 -20.58 -6.12 -13.30
C ALA A 192 -20.16 -4.71 -13.71
N ALA A 193 -18.96 -4.29 -13.32
CA ALA A 193 -18.32 -3.11 -13.86
C ALA A 193 -16.97 -3.53 -14.43
N ASP A 194 -16.83 -3.30 -15.74
CA ASP A 194 -15.60 -3.44 -16.50
C ASP A 194 -14.47 -2.63 -15.87
N VAL A 195 -13.46 -3.31 -15.38
CA VAL A 195 -12.22 -2.67 -14.96
C VAL A 195 -11.25 -2.74 -16.14
N ARG A 196 -11.18 -1.68 -16.92
CA ARG A 196 -10.08 -1.44 -17.84
C ARG A 196 -8.82 -1.18 -17.03
N ALA A 197 -7.86 -2.08 -17.16
CA ALA A 197 -6.51 -1.86 -16.70
C ALA A 197 -5.91 -0.67 -17.45
N ALA A 198 -5.55 0.37 -16.73
CA ALA A 198 -4.74 1.46 -17.26
C ALA A 198 -3.32 0.93 -17.45
N SER A 199 -3.04 0.48 -18.68
CA SER A 199 -1.71 0.14 -19.17
C SER A 199 -1.02 1.46 -19.52
N ASN A 200 -0.03 1.85 -18.76
CA ASN A 200 0.82 3.00 -19.07
C ASN A 200 1.78 2.59 -20.20
N ALA A 201 1.33 2.78 -21.45
CA ALA A 201 2.16 2.62 -22.63
C ALA A 201 2.96 3.91 -22.85
N GLN A 202 4.24 3.87 -22.54
CA GLN A 202 5.20 4.87 -23.01
C GLN A 202 5.24 4.85 -24.53
N GLY A 203 4.76 5.92 -25.15
CA GLY A 203 4.81 6.14 -26.57
C GLY A 203 6.24 6.38 -27.06
N GLY A 204 6.83 5.36 -27.67
CA GLY A 204 7.98 5.54 -28.53
C GLY A 204 7.54 6.12 -29.86
N GLN A 205 8.03 7.29 -30.20
CA GLN A 205 7.87 7.87 -31.53
C GLN A 205 8.64 7.03 -32.57
N PRO A 206 8.06 6.68 -33.73
CA PRO A 206 8.83 6.15 -34.83
C PRO A 206 9.49 7.29 -35.63
N ALA A 207 10.79 7.19 -35.80
CA ALA A 207 11.58 8.03 -36.68
C ALA A 207 11.08 7.92 -38.12
N ALA A 208 10.86 9.06 -38.76
CA ALA A 208 10.53 9.19 -40.17
C ALA A 208 11.67 8.71 -41.05
N ALA A 209 11.47 7.62 -41.76
CA ALA A 209 12.34 7.19 -42.85
C ALA A 209 12.06 7.97 -44.12
N GLY A 210 12.98 8.81 -44.51
CA GLY A 210 12.96 9.53 -45.78
C GLY A 210 13.09 8.57 -46.96
N ARG A 211 12.10 8.57 -47.84
CA ARG A 211 12.16 7.95 -49.18
C ARG A 211 12.88 8.90 -50.12
N SER A 212 14.05 8.52 -50.58
CA SER A 212 14.65 9.05 -51.79
C SER A 212 14.56 7.97 -52.88
N GLY A 213 13.70 8.20 -53.84
CA GLY A 213 13.60 7.37 -55.03
C GLY A 213 14.69 7.65 -56.06
N PRO A 214 15.07 6.70 -56.89
CA PRO A 214 16.03 6.91 -57.98
C PRO A 214 15.30 7.36 -59.24
N ARG A 215 15.76 8.41 -59.85
CA ARG A 215 15.45 8.70 -61.26
C ARG A 215 16.66 8.31 -62.10
N GLY A 216 16.37 7.43 -63.03
CA GLY A 216 17.28 7.06 -64.11
C GLY A 216 17.49 8.17 -65.12
N GLY A 217 18.57 8.05 -65.84
CA GLY A 217 18.90 8.86 -66.99
C GLY A 217 19.95 8.12 -67.81
N ALA A 218 19.49 7.60 -68.91
CA ALA A 218 20.32 6.98 -69.96
C ALA A 218 21.16 8.03 -70.68
N GLY A 219 22.24 7.58 -71.30
CA GLY A 219 22.79 8.30 -72.41
C GLY A 219 24.29 8.17 -72.62
N ARG A 220 24.69 7.24 -73.54
CA ARG A 220 25.88 7.15 -74.37
C ARG A 220 27.21 6.72 -73.71
#